data_3570f02314befab6bb5e96467d8e32ab
#
_entry.id   3570f02314befab6bb5e96467d8e32ab
#
_cell.length_a   1.000
_cell.length_b   1.000
_cell.length_c   1.000
_cell.angle_alpha   90.00
_cell.angle_beta   90.00
_cell.angle_gamma   90.00
#
_symmetry.space_group_name_H-M   'P 1'
#
loop_
_entity.id
_entity.type
_entity.pdbx_description
1 polymer ?
#
loop_
_entity_poly.entity_id
_entity_poly.type
_entity_poly.pdbx_seq_one_letter_code
_entity_poly.pdbx_strand_id
1 'polypeptide(L)'
;MNKTPYCTRLIILVFVIFSLFTIFPPISHINFAHAADKYFLRGQKLFKKCIHCHTYKVAQTHRIGPNLYGMFGRKAGKVVNFDFSEAWKNANFIWTEKTLDNYLLDPHKMIPNNQMPFDGLSSASDRKALIIYLKKIVQP
;
A
#
# COMPACT_ATOMS: atom_id res chain seq x y z
N MET A 1 42.41 -57.77 -18.82
CA MET A 1 42.71 -56.62 -17.95
C MET A 1 41.53 -55.62 -18.01
N ASN A 2 40.59 -55.76 -17.06
CA ASN A 2 39.35 -54.97 -17.06
C ASN A 2 39.56 -53.62 -16.38
N LYS A 3 39.55 -52.55 -17.16
CA LYS A 3 39.47 -51.20 -16.64
C LYS A 3 38.02 -50.88 -16.43
N THR A 4 37.50 -51.04 -15.22
CA THR A 4 36.17 -50.70 -14.82
C THR A 4 35.98 -49.18 -14.62
N PRO A 5 34.79 -48.69 -14.81
CA PRO A 5 34.47 -47.29 -15.13
C PRO A 5 34.18 -46.45 -13.88
N TYR A 6 35.22 -45.85 -13.33
CA TYR A 6 35.03 -44.83 -12.28
C TYR A 6 34.26 -43.60 -12.83
N CYS A 7 34.35 -43.36 -14.14
CA CYS A 7 33.67 -42.25 -14.82
C CYS A 7 32.14 -42.36 -14.76
N THR A 8 31.59 -43.57 -14.93
CA THR A 8 30.15 -43.81 -14.97
C THR A 8 29.49 -43.62 -13.57
N ARG A 9 30.20 -44.01 -12.51
CA ARG A 9 29.71 -43.86 -11.14
C ARG A 9 29.70 -42.38 -10.70
N LEU A 10 30.72 -41.62 -11.13
CA LEU A 10 30.78 -40.17 -10.83
C LEU A 10 29.66 -39.40 -11.52
N ILE A 11 29.34 -39.71 -12.77
CA ILE A 11 28.29 -39.08 -13.52
C ILE A 11 26.91 -39.35 -12.91
N ILE A 12 26.65 -40.59 -12.48
CA ILE A 12 25.35 -40.93 -11.82
C ILE A 12 25.18 -40.18 -10.51
N LEU A 13 26.27 -40.04 -9.72
CA LEU A 13 26.23 -39.36 -8.44
C LEU A 13 25.98 -37.85 -8.59
N VAL A 14 26.54 -37.21 -9.63
CA VAL A 14 26.30 -35.81 -9.95
C VAL A 14 24.85 -35.57 -10.42
N PHE A 15 24.29 -36.47 -11.23
CA PHE A 15 22.90 -36.37 -11.65
C PHE A 15 21.88 -36.55 -10.53
N VAL A 16 22.16 -37.45 -9.58
CA VAL A 16 21.31 -37.68 -8.38
C VAL A 16 21.31 -36.45 -7.48
N ILE A 17 22.47 -35.82 -7.25
CA ILE A 17 22.58 -34.60 -6.42
C ILE A 17 21.88 -33.42 -7.10
N PHE A 18 22.00 -33.29 -8.44
CA PHE A 18 21.32 -32.21 -9.18
C PHE A 18 19.81 -32.38 -9.23
N SER A 19 19.31 -33.63 -9.27
CA SER A 19 17.88 -33.94 -9.26
C SER A 19 17.22 -33.68 -7.91
N LEU A 20 17.95 -33.79 -6.80
CA LEU A 20 17.44 -33.52 -5.45
C LEU A 20 17.31 -32.00 -5.16
N PHE A 21 18.06 -31.16 -5.89
CA PHE A 21 18.02 -29.70 -5.67
C PHE A 21 16.82 -29.00 -6.35
N THR A 22 16.14 -29.67 -7.28
CA THR A 22 14.99 -29.11 -8.02
C THR A 22 13.63 -29.32 -7.36
N ILE A 23 13.56 -30.07 -6.26
CA ILE A 23 12.28 -30.46 -5.62
C ILE A 23 11.85 -29.48 -4.50
N PHE A 24 12.74 -28.58 -4.06
CA PHE A 24 12.34 -27.55 -3.09
C PHE A 24 11.98 -26.26 -3.81
N PRO A 25 10.67 -25.93 -3.95
CA PRO A 25 10.31 -24.59 -4.37
C PRO A 25 10.81 -23.59 -3.32
N PRO A 26 11.34 -22.43 -3.72
CA PRO A 26 11.78 -21.42 -2.77
C PRO A 26 10.56 -20.96 -1.95
N ILE A 27 10.51 -21.34 -0.70
CA ILE A 27 9.43 -21.09 0.27
C ILE A 27 9.20 -19.57 0.49
N SER A 28 10.15 -18.75 0.06
CA SER A 28 10.15 -17.31 0.30
C SER A 28 9.09 -16.51 -0.46
N HIS A 29 8.58 -16.96 -1.61
CA HIS A 29 7.63 -16.19 -2.43
C HIS A 29 6.18 -16.25 -1.94
N ILE A 30 5.79 -17.31 -1.25
CA ILE A 30 4.41 -17.54 -0.81
C ILE A 30 4.03 -16.59 0.35
N ASN A 31 4.96 -16.28 1.24
CA ASN A 31 4.69 -15.46 2.42
C ASN A 31 4.48 -13.96 2.10
N PHE A 32 5.16 -13.43 1.07
CA PHE A 32 5.02 -12.01 0.70
C PHE A 32 3.68 -11.70 0.03
N ALA A 33 3.21 -12.57 -0.85
CA ALA A 33 1.91 -12.39 -1.51
C ALA A 33 0.76 -12.42 -0.49
N HIS A 34 0.78 -13.38 0.43
CA HIS A 34 -0.27 -13.50 1.45
C HIS A 34 -0.28 -12.32 2.44
N ALA A 35 0.88 -11.79 2.79
CA ALA A 35 0.98 -10.60 3.64
C ALA A 35 0.46 -9.34 2.93
N ALA A 36 0.75 -9.18 1.64
CA ALA A 36 0.25 -8.06 0.84
C ALA A 36 -1.28 -8.10 0.72
N ASP A 37 -1.86 -9.27 0.47
CA ASP A 37 -3.31 -9.45 0.40
C ASP A 37 -3.99 -9.14 1.74
N LYS A 38 -3.40 -9.55 2.85
CA LYS A 38 -3.91 -9.26 4.20
C LYS A 38 -3.97 -7.74 4.46
N TYR A 39 -2.91 -7.01 4.12
CA TYR A 39 -2.88 -5.56 4.26
C TYR A 39 -3.90 -4.89 3.35
N PHE A 40 -4.02 -5.33 2.11
CA PHE A 40 -4.99 -4.79 1.16
C PHE A 40 -6.42 -4.95 1.67
N LEU A 41 -6.81 -6.15 2.09
CA LEU A 41 -8.15 -6.44 2.64
C LEU A 41 -8.42 -5.65 3.94
N ARG A 42 -7.41 -5.48 4.78
CA ARG A 42 -7.52 -4.65 5.98
C ARG A 42 -7.75 -3.18 5.63
N GLY A 43 -6.97 -2.66 4.66
CA GLY A 43 -7.12 -1.29 4.16
C GLY A 43 -8.49 -1.04 3.55
N GLN A 44 -9.02 -2.00 2.80
CA GLN A 44 -10.38 -1.93 2.24
C GLN A 44 -11.45 -1.79 3.34
N LYS A 45 -11.32 -2.55 4.44
CA LYS A 45 -12.24 -2.44 5.58
C LYS A 45 -12.16 -1.06 6.24
N LEU A 46 -10.94 -0.54 6.42
CA LEU A 46 -10.72 0.79 7.04
C LEU A 46 -11.27 1.91 6.15
N PHE A 47 -11.10 1.80 4.83
CA PHE A 47 -11.55 2.79 3.86
C PHE A 47 -13.08 2.98 3.84
N LYS A 48 -13.85 2.00 4.33
CA LYS A 48 -15.30 2.15 4.46
C LYS A 48 -15.70 3.40 5.26
N LYS A 49 -14.87 3.85 6.20
CA LYS A 49 -15.11 5.10 6.94
C LYS A 49 -14.94 6.35 6.06
N CYS A 50 -14.08 6.28 5.05
CA CYS A 50 -13.75 7.43 4.19
C CYS A 50 -14.80 7.67 3.09
N ILE A 51 -15.39 6.60 2.55
CA ILE A 51 -16.33 6.69 1.42
C ILE A 51 -17.65 7.38 1.75
N HIS A 52 -17.96 7.58 3.01
CA HIS A 52 -19.12 8.38 3.42
C HIS A 52 -18.96 9.85 3.01
N CYS A 53 -17.74 10.36 3.04
CA CYS A 53 -17.42 11.76 2.77
C CYS A 53 -16.61 11.96 1.47
N HIS A 54 -15.87 10.96 0.98
CA HIS A 54 -14.99 11.07 -0.17
C HIS A 54 -15.41 10.18 -1.33
N THR A 55 -15.27 10.69 -2.54
CA THR A 55 -15.21 9.90 -3.76
C THR A 55 -13.74 9.57 -4.10
N TYR A 56 -13.47 8.63 -4.98
CA TYR A 56 -12.09 8.17 -5.24
C TYR A 56 -11.83 7.67 -6.67
N LYS A 57 -12.82 7.78 -7.56
CA LYS A 57 -12.67 7.40 -8.97
C LYS A 57 -12.56 8.65 -9.83
N VAL A 58 -12.00 8.47 -11.03
CA VAL A 58 -11.94 9.52 -12.05
C VAL A 58 -13.33 10.08 -12.33
N ALA A 59 -13.41 11.38 -12.62
CA ALA A 59 -14.64 12.09 -12.96
C ALA A 59 -15.78 12.05 -11.93
N GLN A 60 -15.57 11.48 -10.76
CA GLN A 60 -16.56 11.59 -9.68
C GLN A 60 -16.52 12.99 -9.06
N THR A 61 -17.69 13.54 -8.77
CA THR A 61 -17.84 14.81 -8.06
C THR A 61 -17.32 14.71 -6.63
N HIS A 62 -16.99 15.85 -6.04
CA HIS A 62 -16.73 15.96 -4.61
C HIS A 62 -17.99 15.65 -3.80
N ARG A 63 -17.80 15.29 -2.56
CA ARG A 63 -18.87 15.13 -1.57
C ARG A 63 -18.61 16.11 -0.41
N ILE A 64 -18.86 15.71 0.83
CA ILE A 64 -18.47 16.48 2.03
C ILE A 64 -16.96 16.73 2.03
N GLY A 65 -16.18 15.74 1.61
CA GLY A 65 -14.74 15.83 1.38
C GLY A 65 -14.39 15.81 -0.11
N PRO A 66 -13.14 16.17 -0.46
CA PRO A 66 -12.68 16.16 -1.84
C PRO A 66 -12.56 14.74 -2.42
N ASN A 67 -12.62 14.65 -3.74
CA ASN A 67 -12.29 13.42 -4.45
C ASN A 67 -10.80 13.07 -4.24
N LEU A 68 -10.51 11.82 -3.87
CA LEU A 68 -9.17 11.33 -3.57
C LEU A 68 -8.42 10.82 -4.82
N TYR A 69 -9.08 10.73 -5.99
CA TYR A 69 -8.42 10.28 -7.22
C TYR A 69 -7.19 11.14 -7.53
N GLY A 70 -6.05 10.50 -7.84
CA GLY A 70 -4.80 11.18 -8.13
C GLY A 70 -4.21 11.97 -6.96
N MET A 71 -4.52 11.61 -5.71
CA MET A 71 -4.03 12.39 -4.57
C MET A 71 -2.52 12.30 -4.37
N PHE A 72 -1.90 11.16 -4.61
CA PHE A 72 -0.45 11.01 -4.42
C PHE A 72 0.33 11.87 -5.43
N GLY A 73 1.31 12.63 -4.94
CA GLY A 73 2.05 13.64 -5.70
C GLY A 73 1.38 15.01 -5.78
N ARG A 74 0.10 15.14 -5.40
CA ARG A 74 -0.63 16.41 -5.41
C ARG A 74 -0.34 17.24 -4.16
N LYS A 75 -0.29 18.57 -4.32
CA LYS A 75 -0.20 19.50 -3.19
C LYS A 75 -1.48 19.45 -2.35
N ALA A 76 -1.33 19.44 -1.02
CA ALA A 76 -2.46 19.49 -0.09
C ALA A 76 -3.32 20.74 -0.29
N GLY A 77 -4.62 20.64 -0.08
CA GLY A 77 -5.55 21.76 -0.23
C GLY A 77 -5.70 22.33 -1.64
N LYS A 78 -5.30 21.58 -2.70
CA LYS A 78 -5.27 22.09 -4.09
C LYS A 78 -6.05 21.20 -5.07
N VAL A 79 -7.11 20.55 -4.61
CA VAL A 79 -8.05 19.89 -5.53
C VAL A 79 -8.92 20.95 -6.21
N VAL A 80 -9.02 20.86 -7.53
CA VAL A 80 -9.84 21.80 -8.33
C VAL A 80 -11.32 21.63 -7.96
N ASN A 81 -12.05 22.75 -7.90
CA ASN A 81 -13.49 22.79 -7.62
C ASN A 81 -13.92 22.23 -6.25
N PHE A 82 -13.00 22.18 -5.27
CA PHE A 82 -13.36 21.88 -3.89
C PHE A 82 -13.01 23.08 -3.01
N ASP A 83 -13.99 23.56 -2.23
CA ASP A 83 -13.77 24.67 -1.30
C ASP A 83 -13.16 24.16 0.01
N PHE A 84 -11.87 24.31 0.13
CA PHE A 84 -11.13 23.96 1.32
C PHE A 84 -11.26 25.06 2.39
N SER A 85 -11.28 24.64 3.67
CA SER A 85 -11.08 25.60 4.77
C SER A 85 -9.72 26.29 4.69
N GLU A 86 -9.58 27.45 5.33
CA GLU A 86 -8.33 28.21 5.32
C GLU A 86 -7.15 27.40 5.86
N ALA A 87 -7.38 26.52 6.84
CA ALA A 87 -6.35 25.61 7.32
C ALA A 87 -5.78 24.73 6.21
N TRP A 88 -6.61 24.19 5.33
CA TRP A 88 -6.20 23.40 4.19
C TRP A 88 -5.60 24.24 3.06
N LYS A 89 -6.15 25.42 2.76
CA LYS A 89 -5.60 26.32 1.72
C LYS A 89 -4.16 26.72 2.05
N ASN A 90 -3.83 26.85 3.33
CA ASN A 90 -2.50 27.20 3.83
C ASN A 90 -1.58 26.00 4.03
N ALA A 91 -2.07 24.76 3.87
CA ALA A 91 -1.24 23.56 3.97
C ALA A 91 -0.14 23.55 2.89
N ASN A 92 1.11 23.34 3.30
CA ASN A 92 2.26 23.40 2.40
C ASN A 92 3.05 22.08 2.38
N PHE A 93 2.42 21.03 1.93
CA PHE A 93 3.06 19.74 1.69
C PHE A 93 2.46 19.02 0.49
N ILE A 94 3.16 17.98 0.01
CA ILE A 94 2.71 17.08 -1.05
C ILE A 94 2.25 15.77 -0.41
N TRP A 95 1.18 15.20 -0.93
CA TRP A 95 0.71 13.89 -0.51
C TRP A 95 1.69 12.80 -0.95
N THR A 96 2.40 12.23 -0.01
CA THR A 96 3.23 11.04 -0.11
C THR A 96 2.72 9.99 0.87
N GLU A 97 3.24 8.78 0.81
CA GLU A 97 2.91 7.77 1.83
C GLU A 97 3.25 8.27 3.24
N LYS A 98 4.40 8.94 3.39
CA LYS A 98 4.86 9.47 4.68
C LYS A 98 3.97 10.59 5.20
N THR A 99 3.63 11.57 4.36
CA THR A 99 2.77 12.68 4.79
C THR A 99 1.35 12.20 5.07
N LEU A 100 0.86 11.20 4.32
CA LEU A 100 -0.43 10.58 4.58
C LEU A 100 -0.41 9.75 5.88
N ASP A 101 0.67 9.03 6.19
CA ASP A 101 0.80 8.33 7.47
C ASP A 101 0.76 9.29 8.66
N ASN A 102 1.50 10.39 8.58
CA ASN A 102 1.48 11.43 9.62
C ASN A 102 0.08 12.05 9.78
N TYR A 103 -0.59 12.34 8.66
CA TYR A 103 -1.94 12.90 8.68
C TYR A 103 -2.96 11.90 9.28
N LEU A 104 -2.89 10.64 8.87
CA LEU A 104 -3.77 9.61 9.38
C LEU A 104 -3.49 9.25 10.85
N LEU A 105 -2.32 9.55 11.38
CA LEU A 105 -2.02 9.36 12.80
C LEU A 105 -2.82 10.35 13.67
N ASP A 106 -2.78 11.61 13.30
CA ASP A 106 -3.47 12.69 14.04
C ASP A 106 -3.75 13.86 13.08
N PRO A 107 -4.93 13.86 12.41
CA PRO A 107 -5.29 14.90 11.46
C PRO A 107 -5.38 16.29 12.05
N HIS A 108 -5.85 16.40 13.29
CA HIS A 108 -6.04 17.69 13.96
C HIS A 108 -4.73 18.30 14.45
N LYS A 109 -3.75 17.47 14.79
CA LYS A 109 -2.39 17.92 15.12
C LYS A 109 -1.63 18.38 13.88
N MET A 110 -1.76 17.65 12.77
CA MET A 110 -1.05 18.00 11.53
C MET A 110 -1.65 19.22 10.84
N ILE A 111 -2.97 19.38 10.88
CA ILE A 111 -3.71 20.53 10.33
C ILE A 111 -4.66 21.03 11.40
N PRO A 112 -4.22 21.94 12.28
CA PRO A 112 -5.09 22.56 13.28
C PRO A 112 -6.27 23.26 12.61
N ASN A 113 -7.45 23.15 13.20
CA ASN A 113 -8.71 23.71 12.66
C ASN A 113 -9.16 23.07 11.33
N ASN A 114 -8.66 21.90 10.96
CA ASN A 114 -9.28 21.17 9.84
C ASN A 114 -10.69 20.73 10.24
N GLN A 115 -11.59 20.68 9.24
CA GLN A 115 -13.01 20.38 9.46
C GLN A 115 -13.36 18.90 9.19
N MET A 116 -12.37 18.04 8.91
CA MET A 116 -12.60 16.62 8.70
C MET A 116 -12.86 15.93 10.04
N PRO A 117 -14.05 15.35 10.29
CA PRO A 117 -14.42 14.73 11.57
C PRO A 117 -13.81 13.30 11.65
N PHE A 118 -12.51 13.22 11.81
CA PHE A 118 -11.76 11.97 11.87
C PHE A 118 -10.60 12.10 12.88
N ASP A 119 -10.65 11.30 13.94
CA ASP A 119 -9.68 11.36 15.04
C ASP A 119 -8.34 10.70 14.74
N GLY A 120 -8.22 10.07 13.56
CA GLY A 120 -7.02 9.37 13.15
C GLY A 120 -7.03 7.87 13.42
N LEU A 121 -5.90 7.25 13.15
CA LEU A 121 -5.61 5.83 13.37
C LEU A 121 -4.31 5.70 14.16
N SER A 122 -4.38 5.37 15.44
CA SER A 122 -3.21 5.18 16.29
C SER A 122 -2.34 3.99 15.86
N SER A 123 -2.97 2.91 15.36
CA SER A 123 -2.28 1.71 14.90
C SER A 123 -1.48 1.96 13.62
N ALA A 124 -0.15 1.86 13.68
CA ALA A 124 0.72 1.98 12.51
C ALA A 124 0.43 0.90 11.44
N SER A 125 0.04 -0.31 11.86
CA SER A 125 -0.32 -1.37 10.92
C SER A 125 -1.61 -1.06 10.16
N ASP A 126 -2.57 -0.39 10.79
CA ASP A 126 -3.82 0.04 10.17
C ASP A 126 -3.58 1.19 9.19
N ARG A 127 -2.76 2.17 9.55
CA ARG A 127 -2.36 3.25 8.64
C ARG A 127 -1.65 2.70 7.41
N LYS A 128 -0.67 1.79 7.62
CA LYS A 128 0.01 1.10 6.51
C LYS A 128 -0.97 0.37 5.60
N ALA A 129 -1.91 -0.36 6.17
CA ALA A 129 -2.93 -1.09 5.40
C ALA A 129 -3.80 -0.14 4.57
N LEU A 130 -4.26 0.96 5.17
CA LEU A 130 -5.06 1.97 4.48
C LEU A 130 -4.28 2.65 3.35
N ILE A 131 -3.02 2.98 3.57
CA ILE A 131 -2.14 3.58 2.55
C ILE A 131 -1.92 2.64 1.37
N ILE A 132 -1.64 1.36 1.63
CA ILE A 132 -1.49 0.33 0.58
C ILE A 132 -2.77 0.24 -0.27
N TYR A 133 -3.93 0.21 0.37
CA TYR A 133 -5.21 0.17 -0.31
C TYR A 133 -5.45 1.44 -1.15
N LEU A 134 -5.28 2.63 -0.56
CA LEU A 134 -5.44 3.91 -1.24
C LEU A 134 -4.54 4.02 -2.47
N LYS A 135 -3.26 3.65 -2.35
CA LYS A 135 -2.33 3.66 -3.50
C LYS A 135 -2.86 2.85 -4.69
N LYS A 136 -3.60 1.79 -4.45
CA LYS A 136 -4.14 0.95 -5.50
C LYS A 136 -5.40 1.54 -6.16
N ILE A 137 -6.25 2.23 -5.38
CA ILE A 137 -7.59 2.61 -5.85
C ILE A 137 -7.70 4.07 -6.32
N VAL A 138 -6.74 4.95 -5.95
CA VAL A 138 -6.80 6.39 -6.29
C VAL A 138 -5.77 6.81 -7.34
N GLN A 139 -5.12 5.88 -8.00
CA GLN A 139 -4.14 6.18 -9.06
C GLN A 139 -4.82 6.70 -10.32
N PRO A 140 -4.16 7.68 -11.01
CA PRO A 140 -4.58 8.10 -12.34
C PRO A 140 -4.41 6.98 -13.36
#